data_7e97a5b633de0cd08c4d9255a2b9f49c
#
_entry.id   7e97a5b633de0cd08c4d9255a2b9f49c
#
_cell.length_a   1.000
_cell.length_b   1.000
_cell.length_c   1.000
_cell.angle_alpha   90.00
_cell.angle_beta   90.00
_cell.angle_gamma   90.00
#
_symmetry.space_group_name_H-M   'P 1'
#
loop_
_entity.id
_entity.type
_entity.pdbx_description
1 polymer ?
#
loop_
_entity_poly.entity_id
_entity_poly.type
_entity_poly.pdbx_seq_one_letter_code
_entity_poly.pdbx_strand_id
1 'polypeptide(L)'
;MATRRILVFSKTTGYRHESIPAGVDALRRVAAGAGFAVDATEDPAVFTVAALRTYSAVVFLQTTGPVLDAARRDAVAGFITGGGGFLGVHAAILAEPDWPFYRELLGTEFVGHPDVQRGVVSVVSADHPATAGLPARWERVDEWYDFAGHPGMPVLLTVDEGSYAGGGMGDGHPIAWCHSRLGGRMFYTALGHTVEAYSEPEFLAHLAGGLRYVTGEGPTAPDPHP
;
A
#
# COMPACT_ATOMS: atom_id res chain seq x y z
N MET A 1 15.28 -24.00 -6.42
CA MET A 1 15.40 -22.60 -5.96
C MET A 1 14.52 -22.45 -4.73
N ALA A 2 14.95 -21.68 -3.70
CA ALA A 2 14.08 -21.39 -2.55
C ALA A 2 12.87 -20.56 -3.02
N THR A 3 11.69 -20.89 -2.53
CA THR A 3 10.47 -20.12 -2.83
C THR A 3 10.59 -18.72 -2.27
N ARG A 4 10.47 -17.69 -3.12
CA ARG A 4 10.41 -16.30 -2.66
C ARG A 4 9.15 -16.09 -1.80
N ARG A 5 9.25 -15.29 -0.75
CA ARG A 5 8.16 -15.11 0.23
C ARG A 5 7.86 -13.63 0.44
N ILE A 6 6.61 -13.34 0.73
CA ILE A 6 6.16 -12.04 1.25
C ILE A 6 5.46 -12.23 2.59
N LEU A 7 5.61 -11.24 3.47
CA LEU A 7 4.91 -11.17 4.75
C LEU A 7 3.71 -10.24 4.61
N VAL A 8 2.51 -10.73 4.89
CA VAL A 8 1.29 -9.91 5.00
C VAL A 8 0.95 -9.74 6.47
N PHE A 9 0.96 -8.50 6.93
CA PHE A 9 0.68 -8.14 8.32
C PHE A 9 -0.58 -7.29 8.39
N SER A 10 -1.53 -7.68 9.26
CA SER A 10 -2.85 -7.05 9.33
C SER A 10 -3.35 -6.80 10.76
N LYS A 11 -2.41 -6.62 11.70
CA LYS A 11 -2.76 -6.27 13.07
C LYS A 11 -3.37 -4.88 13.15
N THR A 12 -4.41 -4.75 13.97
CA THR A 12 -5.07 -3.47 14.25
C THR A 12 -5.14 -3.24 15.76
N THR A 13 -4.82 -2.04 16.20
CA THR A 13 -5.10 -1.53 17.55
C THR A 13 -6.07 -0.34 17.51
N GLY A 14 -6.36 0.17 16.30
CA GLY A 14 -7.44 1.08 15.98
C GLY A 14 -8.61 0.37 15.29
N TYR A 15 -9.22 1.03 14.32
CA TYR A 15 -10.34 0.47 13.55
C TYR A 15 -9.91 -0.80 12.79
N ARG A 16 -10.76 -1.84 12.84
CA ARG A 16 -10.53 -3.10 12.12
C ARG A 16 -11.52 -3.25 10.97
N HIS A 17 -11.01 -3.30 9.76
CA HIS A 17 -11.81 -3.47 8.56
C HIS A 17 -12.29 -4.92 8.38
N GLU A 18 -13.55 -5.08 8.01
CA GLU A 18 -14.15 -6.40 7.72
C GLU A 18 -13.54 -7.06 6.47
N SER A 19 -12.94 -6.26 5.59
CA SER A 19 -12.32 -6.71 4.34
C SER A 19 -10.92 -7.33 4.51
N ILE A 20 -10.31 -7.30 5.70
CA ILE A 20 -8.98 -7.91 5.95
C ILE A 20 -8.91 -9.39 5.48
N PRO A 21 -9.86 -10.28 5.80
CA PRO A 21 -9.78 -11.67 5.32
C PRO A 21 -9.80 -11.78 3.80
N ALA A 22 -10.67 -11.02 3.12
CA ALA A 22 -10.73 -10.99 1.66
C ALA A 22 -9.43 -10.45 1.04
N GLY A 23 -8.84 -9.43 1.68
CA GLY A 23 -7.55 -8.87 1.29
C GLY A 23 -6.39 -9.87 1.43
N VAL A 24 -6.33 -10.63 2.52
CA VAL A 24 -5.34 -11.71 2.70
C VAL A 24 -5.48 -12.75 1.59
N ASP A 25 -6.69 -13.19 1.28
CA ASP A 25 -6.92 -14.19 0.24
C ASP A 25 -6.61 -13.65 -1.17
N ALA A 26 -6.92 -12.38 -1.44
CA ALA A 26 -6.55 -11.72 -2.68
C ALA A 26 -5.02 -11.64 -2.83
N LEU A 27 -4.31 -11.20 -1.78
CA LEU A 27 -2.84 -11.14 -1.80
C LEU A 27 -2.19 -12.51 -1.98
N ARG A 28 -2.75 -13.57 -1.39
CA ARG A 28 -2.28 -14.95 -1.65
C ARG A 28 -2.42 -15.33 -3.12
N ARG A 29 -3.56 -15.01 -3.76
CA ARG A 29 -3.79 -15.31 -5.19
C ARG A 29 -2.83 -14.53 -6.08
N VAL A 30 -2.71 -13.21 -5.89
CA VAL A 30 -1.84 -12.38 -6.75
C VAL A 30 -0.36 -12.70 -6.54
N ALA A 31 0.05 -12.99 -5.31
CA ALA A 31 1.42 -13.38 -5.00
C ALA A 31 1.79 -14.74 -5.63
N ALA A 32 0.89 -15.72 -5.56
CA ALA A 32 1.09 -17.02 -6.21
C ALA A 32 1.29 -16.88 -7.72
N GLY A 33 0.50 -16.01 -8.37
CA GLY A 33 0.67 -15.67 -9.79
C GLY A 33 2.02 -15.05 -10.13
N ALA A 34 2.69 -14.41 -9.17
CA ALA A 34 4.02 -13.83 -9.30
C ALA A 34 5.16 -14.76 -8.74
N GLY A 35 4.83 -15.98 -8.36
CA GLY A 35 5.80 -16.95 -7.85
C GLY A 35 6.26 -16.73 -6.41
N PHE A 36 5.43 -16.07 -5.58
CA PHE A 36 5.68 -15.86 -4.16
C PHE A 36 4.75 -16.70 -3.28
N ALA A 37 5.28 -17.21 -2.17
CA ALA A 37 4.47 -17.69 -1.06
C ALA A 37 4.13 -16.54 -0.12
N VAL A 38 2.98 -16.62 0.55
CA VAL A 38 2.50 -15.62 1.51
C VAL A 38 2.41 -16.21 2.90
N ASP A 39 3.09 -15.55 3.84
CA ASP A 39 2.84 -15.71 5.27
C ASP A 39 1.97 -14.55 5.73
N ALA A 40 0.78 -14.85 6.24
CA ALA A 40 -0.12 -13.86 6.81
C ALA A 40 -0.17 -14.00 8.33
N THR A 41 -0.01 -12.90 9.04
CA THR A 41 -0.04 -12.88 10.51
C THR A 41 -0.51 -11.54 11.06
N GLU A 42 -1.00 -11.57 12.29
CA GLU A 42 -1.25 -10.38 13.14
C GLU A 42 -0.27 -10.33 14.33
N ASP A 43 0.63 -11.30 14.44
CA ASP A 43 1.61 -11.33 15.52
C ASP A 43 2.86 -10.48 15.15
N PRO A 44 3.12 -9.36 15.84
CA PRO A 44 4.28 -8.52 15.58
C PRO A 44 5.61 -9.19 15.95
N ALA A 45 5.62 -10.31 16.67
CA ALA A 45 6.83 -11.06 16.99
C ALA A 45 7.60 -11.54 15.74
N VAL A 46 6.93 -11.58 14.57
CA VAL A 46 7.56 -11.90 13.28
C VAL A 46 8.61 -10.86 12.84
N PHE A 47 8.47 -9.60 13.28
CA PHE A 47 9.39 -8.52 12.89
C PHE A 47 10.71 -8.59 13.66
N THR A 48 11.54 -9.54 13.27
CA THR A 48 12.93 -9.66 13.70
C THR A 48 13.85 -9.56 12.49
N VAL A 49 15.08 -9.09 12.67
CA VAL A 49 16.08 -9.01 11.59
C VAL A 49 16.28 -10.36 10.92
N ALA A 50 16.28 -11.44 11.69
CA ALA A 50 16.47 -12.81 11.15
C ALA A 50 15.29 -13.26 10.27
N ALA A 51 14.05 -13.03 10.73
CA ALA A 51 12.86 -13.42 9.99
C ALA A 51 12.69 -12.56 8.73
N LEU A 52 12.86 -11.23 8.82
CA LEU A 52 12.68 -10.32 7.71
C LEU A 52 13.61 -10.61 6.52
N ARG A 53 14.82 -11.12 6.78
CA ARG A 53 15.75 -11.56 5.71
C ARG A 53 15.22 -12.68 4.82
N THR A 54 14.16 -13.37 5.23
CA THR A 54 13.54 -14.45 4.45
C THR A 54 12.44 -13.95 3.50
N TYR A 55 12.07 -12.67 3.62
CA TYR A 55 11.03 -12.06 2.80
C TYR A 55 11.60 -11.10 1.76
N SER A 56 10.95 -11.03 0.60
CA SER A 56 11.25 -10.04 -0.45
C SER A 56 10.53 -8.71 -0.18
N ALA A 57 9.36 -8.77 0.45
CA ALA A 57 8.57 -7.60 0.80
C ALA A 57 7.71 -7.86 2.04
N VAL A 58 7.36 -6.76 2.71
CA VAL A 58 6.36 -6.68 3.78
C VAL A 58 5.15 -5.91 3.26
N VAL A 59 3.97 -6.47 3.47
CA VAL A 59 2.68 -5.84 3.16
C VAL A 59 1.97 -5.49 4.45
N PHE A 60 1.68 -4.21 4.67
CA PHE A 60 0.74 -3.78 5.71
C PHE A 60 -0.65 -3.71 5.08
N LEU A 61 -1.48 -4.70 5.40
CA LEU A 61 -2.85 -4.78 4.91
C LEU A 61 -3.80 -4.22 5.95
N GLN A 62 -4.27 -3.00 5.74
CA GLN A 62 -5.22 -2.32 6.62
C GLN A 62 -4.80 -2.32 8.11
N THR A 63 -3.50 -2.29 8.35
CA THR A 63 -2.91 -2.18 9.68
C THR A 63 -3.21 -0.81 10.26
N THR A 64 -3.66 -0.73 11.53
CA THR A 64 -4.01 0.54 12.18
C THR A 64 -3.45 0.64 13.58
N GLY A 65 -3.06 1.86 13.97
CA GLY A 65 -2.56 2.22 15.28
C GLY A 65 -1.15 1.71 15.60
N PRO A 66 -0.66 1.92 16.83
CA PRO A 66 0.67 1.47 17.24
C PRO A 66 0.69 -0.05 17.44
N VAL A 67 1.36 -0.77 16.54
CA VAL A 67 1.42 -2.23 16.51
C VAL A 67 2.83 -2.79 16.72
N LEU A 68 3.86 -1.94 16.61
CA LEU A 68 5.26 -2.30 16.74
C LEU A 68 5.91 -1.60 17.95
N ASP A 69 6.71 -2.31 18.72
CA ASP A 69 7.63 -1.70 19.67
C ASP A 69 8.91 -1.18 18.98
N ALA A 70 9.78 -0.52 19.73
CA ALA A 70 11.00 0.08 19.21
C ALA A 70 11.91 -0.93 18.48
N ALA A 71 12.12 -2.12 19.04
CA ALA A 71 12.99 -3.13 18.44
C ALA A 71 12.42 -3.65 17.09
N ARG A 72 11.09 -3.75 16.97
CA ARG A 72 10.41 -4.15 15.73
C ARG A 72 10.41 -3.04 14.70
N ARG A 73 10.22 -1.77 15.13
CA ARG A 73 10.39 -0.59 14.28
C ARG A 73 11.78 -0.55 13.66
N ASP A 74 12.83 -0.75 14.48
CA ASP A 74 14.22 -0.80 14.01
C ASP A 74 14.44 -1.93 13.00
N ALA A 75 13.86 -3.12 13.25
CA ALA A 75 13.97 -4.25 12.33
C ALA A 75 13.29 -3.97 10.98
N VAL A 76 12.10 -3.36 10.98
CA VAL A 76 11.37 -2.96 9.75
C VAL A 76 12.12 -1.86 9.01
N ALA A 77 12.60 -0.82 9.71
CA ALA A 77 13.40 0.24 9.09
C ALA A 77 14.67 -0.32 8.47
N GLY A 78 15.41 -1.18 9.18
CA GLY A 78 16.60 -1.84 8.66
C GLY A 78 16.32 -2.76 7.46
N PHE A 79 15.17 -3.42 7.43
CA PHE A 79 14.74 -4.22 6.28
C PHE A 79 14.51 -3.34 5.05
N ILE A 80 13.76 -2.25 5.19
CA ILE A 80 13.44 -1.34 4.09
C ILE A 80 14.70 -0.63 3.60
N THR A 81 15.51 -0.04 4.49
CA THR A 81 16.75 0.65 4.12
C THR A 81 17.80 -0.29 3.53
N GLY A 82 17.73 -1.57 3.85
CA GLY A 82 18.55 -2.64 3.25
C GLY A 82 18.04 -3.15 1.90
N GLY A 83 17.01 -2.53 1.31
CA GLY A 83 16.47 -2.88 -0.01
C GLY A 83 15.22 -3.75 -0.01
N GLY A 84 14.67 -4.08 1.16
CA GLY A 84 13.40 -4.82 1.28
C GLY A 84 12.21 -4.00 0.81
N GLY A 85 11.22 -4.64 0.16
CA GLY A 85 10.04 -3.97 -0.37
C GLY A 85 8.98 -3.71 0.70
N PHE A 86 8.25 -2.59 0.56
CA PHE A 86 7.11 -2.28 1.40
C PHE A 86 5.87 -1.97 0.56
N LEU A 87 4.74 -2.57 0.91
CA LEU A 87 3.44 -2.31 0.29
C LEU A 87 2.42 -1.97 1.38
N GLY A 88 1.83 -0.78 1.31
CA GLY A 88 0.73 -0.36 2.20
C GLY A 88 -0.61 -0.38 1.48
N VAL A 89 -1.64 -0.96 2.11
CA VAL A 89 -3.00 -1.03 1.56
C VAL A 89 -3.96 -0.34 2.52
N HIS A 90 -4.69 0.63 1.98
CA HIS A 90 -5.79 1.35 2.62
C HIS A 90 -5.38 1.92 3.99
N ALA A 91 -5.97 1.44 5.08
CA ALA A 91 -5.72 1.93 6.43
C ALA A 91 -4.27 1.73 6.92
N ALA A 92 -3.39 1.12 6.12
CA ALA A 92 -1.97 1.04 6.47
C ALA A 92 -1.34 2.41 6.76
N ILE A 93 -1.86 3.49 6.18
CA ILE A 93 -1.40 4.87 6.48
C ILE A 93 -1.68 5.29 7.93
N LEU A 94 -2.60 4.63 8.61
CA LEU A 94 -2.95 4.87 10.01
C LEU A 94 -2.12 4.04 11.00
N ALA A 95 -1.21 3.20 10.50
CA ALA A 95 -0.30 2.46 11.38
C ALA A 95 0.82 3.39 11.88
N GLU A 96 1.30 3.09 13.09
CA GLU A 96 2.52 3.71 13.63
C GLU A 96 2.51 5.26 13.64
N PRO A 97 1.46 5.94 14.15
CA PRO A 97 1.27 7.39 14.00
C PRO A 97 2.42 8.22 14.60
N ASP A 98 3.11 7.68 15.63
CA ASP A 98 4.20 8.35 16.33
C ASP A 98 5.60 7.94 15.80
N TRP A 99 5.68 7.30 14.64
CA TRP A 99 6.96 6.84 14.10
C TRP A 99 7.40 7.69 12.89
N PRO A 100 8.39 8.60 13.05
CA PRO A 100 8.82 9.52 12.00
C PRO A 100 9.28 8.82 10.71
N PHE A 101 9.99 7.67 10.83
CA PHE A 101 10.40 6.89 9.66
C PHE A 101 9.20 6.40 8.84
N TYR A 102 8.11 5.97 9.50
CA TYR A 102 6.91 5.50 8.80
C TYR A 102 6.18 6.64 8.06
N ARG A 103 6.15 7.83 8.69
CA ARG A 103 5.63 9.05 8.04
C ARG A 103 6.46 9.43 6.81
N GLU A 104 7.79 9.37 6.91
CA GLU A 104 8.70 9.60 5.78
C GLU A 104 8.51 8.54 4.69
N LEU A 105 8.31 7.27 5.07
CA LEU A 105 8.05 6.16 4.15
C LEU A 105 6.77 6.39 3.35
N LEU A 106 5.68 6.84 3.97
CA LEU A 106 4.39 7.05 3.31
C LEU A 106 4.23 8.46 2.70
N GLY A 107 4.99 9.46 3.18
CA GLY A 107 5.08 10.80 2.61
C GLY A 107 3.96 11.77 2.99
N THR A 108 2.89 11.29 3.58
CA THR A 108 1.77 12.11 4.06
C THR A 108 1.04 11.39 5.20
N GLU A 109 0.06 12.05 5.78
CA GLU A 109 -0.77 11.55 6.89
C GLU A 109 -2.25 11.59 6.50
N PHE A 110 -3.00 10.61 6.98
CA PHE A 110 -4.45 10.60 6.87
C PHE A 110 -5.08 11.73 7.71
N VAL A 111 -6.07 12.40 7.14
CA VAL A 111 -6.81 13.49 7.81
C VAL A 111 -8.27 13.12 8.05
N GLY A 112 -8.89 12.43 7.10
CA GLY A 112 -10.29 12.07 7.15
C GLY A 112 -10.77 11.42 5.85
N HIS A 113 -12.05 11.17 5.78
CA HIS A 113 -12.73 10.69 4.57
C HIS A 113 -14.23 11.00 4.65
N PRO A 114 -14.92 11.20 3.53
CA PRO A 114 -16.38 11.18 3.45
C PRO A 114 -16.91 9.75 3.58
N ASP A 115 -18.23 9.59 3.59
CA ASP A 115 -18.86 8.25 3.53
C ASP A 115 -18.41 7.47 2.30
N VAL A 116 -18.40 6.12 2.44
CA VAL A 116 -18.12 5.19 1.32
C VAL A 116 -19.09 5.46 0.19
N GLN A 117 -18.56 5.74 -0.99
CA GLN A 117 -19.36 6.11 -2.15
C GLN A 117 -18.65 5.83 -3.48
N ARG A 118 -19.39 5.96 -4.57
CA ARG A 118 -18.85 5.82 -5.92
C ARG A 118 -17.97 7.03 -6.25
N GLY A 119 -16.84 6.77 -6.90
CA GLY A 119 -15.94 7.77 -7.43
C GLY A 119 -15.25 7.28 -8.69
N VAL A 120 -14.62 8.20 -9.42
CA VAL A 120 -13.88 7.90 -10.66
C VAL A 120 -12.39 7.98 -10.41
N VAL A 121 -11.71 6.86 -10.59
CA VAL A 121 -10.25 6.74 -10.52
C VAL A 121 -9.64 7.03 -11.88
N SER A 122 -8.52 7.74 -11.91
CA SER A 122 -7.75 8.05 -13.11
C SER A 122 -6.30 7.56 -12.98
N VAL A 123 -5.78 6.97 -14.04
CA VAL A 123 -4.37 6.57 -14.16
C VAL A 123 -3.54 7.80 -14.52
N VAL A 124 -2.54 8.14 -13.69
CA VAL A 124 -1.60 9.24 -13.92
C VAL A 124 -0.36 8.76 -14.68
N SER A 125 0.15 7.58 -14.32
CA SER A 125 1.34 6.97 -14.94
C SER A 125 0.97 5.57 -15.42
N ALA A 126 0.90 5.38 -16.74
CA ALA A 126 0.50 4.12 -17.36
C ALA A 126 1.65 3.09 -17.44
N ASP A 127 2.91 3.55 -17.36
CA ASP A 127 4.10 2.70 -17.55
C ASP A 127 4.56 1.99 -16.27
N HIS A 128 3.88 2.24 -15.15
CA HIS A 128 4.22 1.60 -13.88
C HIS A 128 3.54 0.21 -13.77
N PRO A 129 4.23 -0.82 -13.20
CA PRO A 129 3.64 -2.16 -13.04
C PRO A 129 2.26 -2.19 -12.37
N ALA A 130 2.00 -1.29 -11.41
CA ALA A 130 0.73 -1.21 -10.68
C ALA A 130 -0.41 -0.57 -11.48
N THR A 131 -0.13 0.02 -12.63
CA THR A 131 -1.12 0.68 -13.49
C THR A 131 -1.16 0.13 -14.90
N ALA A 132 -0.16 -0.69 -15.25
CA ALA A 132 -0.09 -1.33 -16.57
C ALA A 132 -1.33 -2.19 -16.82
N GLY A 133 -2.03 -1.91 -17.92
CA GLY A 133 -3.23 -2.64 -18.31
C GLY A 133 -4.51 -2.22 -17.59
N LEU A 134 -4.46 -1.21 -16.71
CA LEU A 134 -5.67 -0.61 -16.16
C LEU A 134 -6.34 0.32 -17.19
N PRO A 135 -7.67 0.45 -17.17
CA PRO A 135 -8.34 1.49 -17.94
C PRO A 135 -7.85 2.86 -17.49
N ALA A 136 -7.74 3.81 -18.43
CA ALA A 136 -7.28 5.16 -18.10
C ALA A 136 -8.15 5.84 -17.03
N ARG A 137 -9.44 5.49 -17.00
CA ARG A 137 -10.41 5.90 -15.97
C ARG A 137 -11.39 4.75 -15.74
N TRP A 138 -11.78 4.52 -14.46
CA TRP A 138 -12.86 3.59 -14.13
C TRP A 138 -13.60 4.04 -12.87
N GLU A 139 -14.86 3.64 -12.76
CA GLU A 139 -15.67 3.89 -11.59
C GLU A 139 -15.55 2.75 -10.60
N ARG A 140 -15.52 3.08 -9.31
CA ARG A 140 -15.60 2.10 -8.24
C ARG A 140 -16.23 2.71 -6.98
N VAL A 141 -16.60 1.84 -6.04
CA VAL A 141 -17.04 2.23 -4.70
C VAL A 141 -15.86 2.00 -3.75
N ASP A 142 -15.47 3.04 -3.04
CA ASP A 142 -14.44 2.94 -2.00
C ASP A 142 -14.62 4.04 -0.95
N GLU A 143 -13.76 4.08 0.03
CA GLU A 143 -13.60 5.14 0.99
C GLU A 143 -12.46 6.07 0.54
N TRP A 144 -12.80 7.32 0.22
CA TRP A 144 -11.86 8.28 -0.38
C TRP A 144 -11.12 9.04 0.73
N TYR A 145 -9.87 8.67 0.98
CA TYR A 145 -9.05 9.27 2.04
C TYR A 145 -8.51 10.63 1.65
N ASP A 146 -8.77 11.64 2.49
CA ASP A 146 -8.08 12.92 2.46
C ASP A 146 -6.78 12.84 3.27
N PHE A 147 -5.74 13.52 2.80
CA PHE A 147 -4.41 13.55 3.39
C PHE A 147 -4.01 14.96 3.79
N ALA A 148 -3.05 15.08 4.73
CA ALA A 148 -2.53 16.36 5.20
C ALA A 148 -1.84 17.19 4.10
N GLY A 149 -1.54 16.57 2.96
CA GLY A 149 -0.97 17.19 1.77
C GLY A 149 -0.57 16.14 0.74
N HIS A 150 -0.08 16.60 -0.38
CA HIS A 150 0.42 15.73 -1.44
C HIS A 150 1.64 14.93 -0.93
N PRO A 151 1.78 13.63 -1.23
CA PRO A 151 2.85 12.79 -0.66
C PRO A 151 4.27 13.21 -1.09
N GLY A 152 4.41 14.13 -2.05
CA GLY A 152 5.73 14.53 -2.56
C GLY A 152 6.48 13.39 -3.26
N MET A 153 5.75 12.46 -3.83
CA MET A 153 6.23 11.25 -4.49
C MET A 153 5.51 11.05 -5.82
N PRO A 154 6.03 10.22 -6.74
CA PRO A 154 5.33 9.87 -7.99
C PRO A 154 3.95 9.27 -7.71
N VAL A 155 2.91 10.01 -8.10
CA VAL A 155 1.51 9.57 -8.01
C VAL A 155 1.18 8.69 -9.20
N LEU A 156 0.52 7.58 -8.94
CA LEU A 156 0.14 6.58 -9.93
C LEU A 156 -1.35 6.64 -10.27
N LEU A 157 -2.17 6.87 -9.26
CA LEU A 157 -3.62 7.00 -9.38
C LEU A 157 -4.11 8.23 -8.63
N THR A 158 -5.11 8.89 -9.22
CA THR A 158 -5.88 9.97 -8.58
C THR A 158 -7.36 9.63 -8.57
N VAL A 159 -8.13 10.25 -7.68
CA VAL A 159 -9.59 10.24 -7.74
C VAL A 159 -10.10 11.62 -8.18
N ASP A 160 -11.15 11.64 -9.00
CA ASP A 160 -11.82 12.85 -9.45
C ASP A 160 -12.84 13.29 -8.39
N GLU A 161 -12.52 14.32 -7.61
CA GLU A 161 -13.41 14.83 -6.57
C GLU A 161 -14.74 15.37 -7.11
N GLY A 162 -14.81 15.72 -8.40
CA GLY A 162 -16.07 16.05 -9.05
C GLY A 162 -17.02 14.85 -9.22
N SER A 163 -16.53 13.62 -8.99
CA SER A 163 -17.30 12.38 -9.14
C SER A 163 -17.92 11.87 -7.84
N TYR A 164 -17.61 12.49 -6.69
CA TYR A 164 -18.15 12.13 -5.37
C TYR A 164 -18.32 13.36 -4.49
N ALA A 165 -18.91 13.21 -3.30
CA ALA A 165 -19.18 14.32 -2.39
C ALA A 165 -18.24 14.29 -1.17
N GLY A 166 -17.76 15.46 -0.74
CA GLY A 166 -17.01 15.63 0.51
C GLY A 166 -15.49 15.47 0.39
N GLY A 167 -14.93 15.50 -0.84
CA GLY A 167 -13.48 15.56 -1.03
C GLY A 167 -12.88 16.87 -0.53
N GLY A 168 -11.65 16.82 -0.05
CA GLY A 168 -10.96 17.93 0.60
C GLY A 168 -9.60 18.28 0.02
N MET A 169 -9.12 17.58 -1.02
CA MET A 169 -7.79 17.78 -1.59
C MET A 169 -7.78 18.52 -2.93
N GLY A 170 -8.92 18.61 -3.61
CA GLY A 170 -9.06 19.31 -4.89
C GLY A 170 -8.50 18.53 -6.08
N ASP A 171 -8.06 19.27 -7.11
CA ASP A 171 -7.54 18.66 -8.34
C ASP A 171 -6.29 17.80 -8.07
N GLY A 172 -6.25 16.63 -8.71
CA GLY A 172 -5.09 15.72 -8.61
C GLY A 172 -5.02 14.95 -7.29
N HIS A 173 -6.13 14.76 -6.61
CA HIS A 173 -6.25 14.01 -5.35
C HIS A 173 -5.58 12.63 -5.43
N PRO A 174 -4.41 12.41 -4.79
CA PRO A 174 -3.64 11.19 -4.91
C PRO A 174 -4.26 10.06 -4.11
N ILE A 175 -4.39 8.86 -4.71
CA ILE A 175 -4.88 7.66 -4.02
C ILE A 175 -3.95 6.45 -4.15
N ALA A 176 -2.90 6.54 -4.98
CA ALA A 176 -1.80 5.58 -4.98
C ALA A 176 -0.51 6.24 -5.45
N TRP A 177 0.60 5.89 -4.80
CA TRP A 177 1.93 6.42 -5.09
C TRP A 177 3.04 5.44 -4.72
N CYS A 178 4.26 5.76 -5.16
CA CYS A 178 5.42 4.91 -4.90
C CYS A 178 6.71 5.71 -4.84
N HIS A 179 7.75 5.12 -4.27
CA HIS A 179 9.12 5.62 -4.34
C HIS A 179 10.15 4.53 -4.00
N SER A 180 11.46 4.88 -4.14
CA SER A 180 12.59 4.00 -3.75
C SER A 180 13.68 4.74 -2.96
N ARG A 181 13.37 5.95 -2.46
CA ARG A 181 14.36 6.87 -1.87
C ARG A 181 14.92 6.44 -0.50
N LEU A 182 14.29 5.47 0.19
CA LEU A 182 14.77 4.95 1.48
C LEU A 182 15.55 3.63 1.35
N GLY A 183 16.01 3.28 0.16
CA GLY A 183 16.76 2.05 -0.12
C GLY A 183 15.90 0.93 -0.71
N GLY A 184 14.76 0.61 -0.09
CA GLY A 184 13.75 -0.31 -0.64
C GLY A 184 12.69 0.41 -1.47
N ARG A 185 11.93 -0.37 -2.26
CA ARG A 185 10.79 0.14 -3.02
C ARG A 185 9.55 0.17 -2.15
N MET A 186 8.88 1.31 -2.09
CA MET A 186 7.61 1.50 -1.42
C MET A 186 6.49 1.71 -2.44
N PHE A 187 5.36 1.09 -2.22
CA PHE A 187 4.11 1.32 -2.92
C PHE A 187 2.98 1.44 -1.89
N TYR A 188 2.13 2.44 -2.05
CA TYR A 188 0.94 2.63 -1.24
C TYR A 188 -0.28 2.82 -2.14
N THR A 189 -1.42 2.24 -1.72
CA THR A 189 -2.74 2.50 -2.30
C THR A 189 -3.75 2.73 -1.19
N ALA A 190 -4.52 3.82 -1.30
CA ALA A 190 -5.63 4.13 -0.40
C ALA A 190 -6.88 3.29 -0.69
N LEU A 191 -6.92 2.60 -1.83
CA LEU A 191 -8.02 1.74 -2.22
C LEU A 191 -8.08 0.47 -1.36
N GLY A 192 -9.27 -0.15 -1.27
CA GLY A 192 -9.44 -1.46 -0.66
C GLY A 192 -10.24 -1.49 0.64
N HIS A 193 -11.09 -0.48 0.88
CA HIS A 193 -11.96 -0.46 2.07
C HIS A 193 -12.94 -1.63 2.09
N THR A 194 -13.62 -1.88 0.96
CA THR A 194 -14.73 -2.84 0.89
C THR A 194 -14.26 -4.27 0.65
N VAL A 195 -15.08 -5.25 1.03
CA VAL A 195 -14.84 -6.67 0.75
C VAL A 195 -14.86 -6.92 -0.76
N GLU A 196 -15.76 -6.26 -1.48
CA GLU A 196 -15.97 -6.37 -2.92
C GLU A 196 -14.73 -5.93 -3.71
N ALA A 197 -14.00 -4.93 -3.23
CA ALA A 197 -12.75 -4.46 -3.83
C ALA A 197 -11.78 -5.60 -4.15
N TYR A 198 -11.67 -6.59 -3.27
CA TYR A 198 -10.76 -7.73 -3.42
C TYR A 198 -11.25 -8.81 -4.42
N SER A 199 -12.33 -8.52 -5.13
CA SER A 199 -12.84 -9.30 -6.27
C SER A 199 -12.86 -8.53 -7.59
N GLU A 200 -12.57 -7.21 -7.56
CA GLU A 200 -12.50 -6.36 -8.75
C GLU A 200 -11.22 -6.65 -9.55
N PRO A 201 -11.34 -6.97 -10.86
CA PRO A 201 -10.18 -7.28 -11.70
C PRO A 201 -9.13 -6.15 -11.73
N GLU A 202 -9.57 -4.90 -11.82
CA GLU A 202 -8.72 -3.71 -11.86
C GLU A 202 -7.92 -3.56 -10.55
N PHE A 203 -8.59 -3.71 -9.41
CA PHE A 203 -7.90 -3.60 -8.11
C PHE A 203 -6.95 -4.77 -7.87
N LEU A 204 -7.32 -6.00 -8.27
CA LEU A 204 -6.42 -7.15 -8.21
C LEU A 204 -5.19 -6.97 -9.11
N ALA A 205 -5.37 -6.43 -10.33
CA ALA A 205 -4.26 -6.11 -11.22
C ALA A 205 -3.34 -5.02 -10.61
N HIS A 206 -3.93 -4.00 -9.98
CA HIS A 206 -3.23 -2.94 -9.28
C HIS A 206 -2.37 -3.50 -8.12
N LEU A 207 -2.95 -4.33 -7.26
CA LEU A 207 -2.23 -5.00 -6.16
C LEU A 207 -1.10 -5.91 -6.68
N ALA A 208 -1.38 -6.69 -7.73
CA ALA A 208 -0.38 -7.57 -8.35
C ALA A 208 0.80 -6.77 -8.91
N GLY A 209 0.52 -5.65 -9.57
CA GLY A 209 1.54 -4.75 -10.09
C GLY A 209 2.32 -4.04 -8.99
N GLY A 210 1.64 -3.58 -7.92
CA GLY A 210 2.28 -3.02 -6.73
C GLY A 210 3.23 -4.03 -6.06
N LEU A 211 2.79 -5.29 -5.94
CA LEU A 211 3.62 -6.35 -5.40
C LEU A 211 4.86 -6.61 -6.27
N ARG A 212 4.70 -6.70 -7.61
CA ARG A 212 5.83 -6.82 -8.53
C ARG A 212 6.82 -5.67 -8.39
N TYR A 213 6.31 -4.43 -8.32
CA TYR A 213 7.16 -3.27 -8.12
C TYR A 213 8.01 -3.37 -6.85
N VAL A 214 7.39 -3.61 -5.68
CA VAL A 214 8.12 -3.66 -4.41
C VAL A 214 9.06 -4.86 -4.30
N THR A 215 8.85 -5.91 -5.09
CA THR A 215 9.74 -7.09 -5.16
C THR A 215 10.82 -7.00 -6.24
N GLY A 216 10.96 -5.84 -6.89
CA GLY A 216 12.09 -5.52 -7.76
C GLY A 216 11.81 -5.53 -9.26
N GLU A 217 10.56 -5.72 -9.69
CA GLU A 217 10.19 -5.63 -11.10
C GLU A 217 9.89 -4.19 -11.54
N GLY A 218 10.19 -3.89 -12.81
CA GLY A 218 9.96 -2.57 -13.40
C GLY A 218 10.98 -1.51 -13.00
N PRO A 219 10.89 -0.30 -13.59
CA PRO A 219 11.81 0.82 -13.31
C PRO A 219 11.69 1.26 -11.85
N THR A 220 12.79 1.72 -11.27
CA THR A 220 12.75 2.49 -10.03
C THR A 220 11.98 3.78 -10.32
N ALA A 221 11.05 4.15 -9.44
CA ALA A 221 10.39 5.45 -9.56
C ALA A 221 11.46 6.55 -9.60
N PRO A 222 11.40 7.51 -10.52
CA PRO A 222 12.31 8.64 -10.49
C PRO A 222 12.13 9.37 -9.17
N ASP A 223 13.25 9.73 -8.52
CA ASP A 223 13.18 10.65 -7.40
C ASP A 223 12.54 11.96 -7.93
N PRO A 224 11.55 12.52 -7.26
CA PRO A 224 11.13 13.88 -7.55
C PRO A 224 12.39 14.75 -7.40
N HIS A 225 12.75 15.47 -8.45
CA HIS A 225 13.92 16.33 -8.48
C HIS A 225 13.97 17.22 -7.23
N PRO A 226 15.21 17.49 -6.72
CA PRO A 226 15.41 18.35 -5.56
C PRO A 226 14.87 19.75 -5.77
#